data_3c09cfaa1b66a01658b436af78e533ac
#
_entry.id   3c09cfaa1b66a01658b436af78e533ac
#
_cell.length_a   1.000
_cell.length_b   1.000
_cell.length_c   1.000
_cell.angle_alpha   90.00
_cell.angle_beta   90.00
_cell.angle_gamma   90.00
#
_symmetry.space_group_name_H-M   'P 1'
#
loop_
_entity.id
_entity.type
_entity.pdbx_description
1 polymer ?
#
loop_
_entity_poly.entity_id
_entity_poly.type
_entity_poly.pdbx_seq_one_letter_code
_entity_poly.pdbx_strand_id
1 'polypeptide(L)'
;MPKMNFIPVSLSYTVLDNNTGNAKKYENKDPFAPWQFEVPGGESRNVQVTINAIDIDGNNYISNPVNFEIQTSRRFALTGVKQNEVINKTVKLNVNRNFDVTSTRYYLGNAVGETLLKEKPYGEFIFNPSEDLNGSYYLRSEVTLPSGEILSSDKVNVTIKGGRRLLLQGVGPNAVITGDTQLSYDSNLEAKSVKYIFNGPQSFTVTGIIGGKTKFSPANRKSGTYKIYAEIETNKGTLKSDVVSVKIHNEKIFGPAPIVPKNKFIEEFSPLAVEAMKKTGMAASIQMAQAILETGWGQYVPVDKYTGRISRNLFGIKGKGSAGSIISNTWEEYNGVLYRIDDYFRAYNSVNESWNDHKKLLLTKERYQIFRDVMFDYIRGAYAIRRAGYATDSGYPGKLIKIINDNNLRKLDEVSF
;
A
#
# COMPACT_ATOMS: atom_id res chain seq x y z
N MET A 1 -11.99 -23.19 8.02
CA MET A 1 -13.16 -22.44 7.51
C MET A 1 -14.45 -23.12 8.01
N PRO A 2 -15.46 -22.35 8.39
CA PRO A 2 -16.76 -22.94 8.72
C PRO A 2 -17.37 -23.62 7.50
N LYS A 3 -18.06 -24.75 7.69
CA LYS A 3 -18.86 -25.38 6.64
C LYS A 3 -20.20 -24.67 6.60
N MET A 4 -20.53 -24.07 5.46
CA MET A 4 -21.77 -23.34 5.21
C MET A 4 -22.41 -23.87 3.94
N ASN A 5 -23.74 -23.95 3.93
CA ASN A 5 -24.55 -24.34 2.77
C ASN A 5 -25.10 -23.13 1.99
N PHE A 6 -24.59 -21.94 2.27
CA PHE A 6 -24.90 -20.67 1.63
C PHE A 6 -23.62 -19.86 1.34
N ILE A 7 -23.73 -18.83 0.53
CA ILE A 7 -22.61 -17.93 0.20
C ILE A 7 -22.62 -16.75 1.17
N PRO A 8 -21.63 -16.62 2.06
CA PRO A 8 -21.54 -15.49 2.98
C PRO A 8 -21.02 -14.24 2.26
N VAL A 9 -21.63 -13.09 2.53
CA VAL A 9 -21.13 -11.77 2.14
C VAL A 9 -20.41 -11.08 3.30
N SER A 10 -20.67 -11.49 4.53
CA SER A 10 -19.98 -11.03 5.73
C SER A 10 -19.77 -12.19 6.70
N LEU A 11 -18.62 -12.18 7.36
CA LEU A 11 -18.26 -13.17 8.36
C LEU A 11 -17.54 -12.48 9.51
N SER A 12 -18.02 -12.71 10.72
CA SER A 12 -17.35 -12.22 11.93
C SER A 12 -17.26 -13.33 12.98
N TYR A 13 -16.26 -13.20 13.85
CA TYR A 13 -15.99 -14.12 14.93
C TYR A 13 -16.09 -13.36 16.26
N THR A 14 -16.88 -13.86 17.18
CA THR A 14 -16.88 -13.39 18.57
C THR A 14 -16.06 -14.36 19.39
N VAL A 15 -14.99 -13.88 19.99
CA VAL A 15 -14.12 -14.64 20.89
C VAL A 15 -14.41 -14.17 22.31
N LEU A 16 -14.97 -15.06 23.12
CA LEU A 16 -15.23 -14.86 24.54
C LEU A 16 -14.11 -15.53 25.34
N ASP A 17 -13.41 -14.78 26.15
CA ASP A 17 -12.46 -15.30 27.13
C ASP A 17 -13.23 -15.74 28.37
N ASN A 18 -13.34 -17.05 28.58
CA ASN A 18 -14.09 -17.62 29.69
C ASN A 18 -13.46 -17.34 31.06
N ASN A 19 -12.17 -16.99 31.12
CA ASN A 19 -11.50 -16.68 32.36
C ASN A 19 -11.82 -15.26 32.86
N THR A 20 -11.99 -14.33 31.92
CA THR A 20 -12.22 -12.91 32.23
C THR A 20 -13.65 -12.44 31.93
N GLY A 21 -14.43 -13.20 31.17
CA GLY A 21 -15.75 -12.82 30.68
C GLY A 21 -15.72 -11.77 29.58
N ASN A 22 -14.55 -11.36 29.08
CA ASN A 22 -14.43 -10.37 28.03
C ASN A 22 -14.68 -10.99 26.65
N ALA A 23 -15.54 -10.34 25.88
CA ALA A 23 -15.82 -10.74 24.51
C ALA A 23 -15.26 -9.71 23.51
N LYS A 24 -14.64 -10.19 22.43
CA LYS A 24 -14.14 -9.36 21.35
C LYS A 24 -14.63 -9.88 20.01
N LYS A 25 -15.19 -8.98 19.20
CA LYS A 25 -15.65 -9.28 17.83
C LYS A 25 -14.54 -8.95 16.83
N TYR A 26 -14.32 -9.86 15.89
CA TYR A 26 -13.35 -9.74 14.81
C TYR A 26 -14.07 -9.90 13.47
N GLU A 27 -13.87 -8.95 12.58
CA GLU A 27 -14.39 -8.99 11.23
C GLU A 27 -13.45 -9.81 10.33
N ASN A 28 -13.99 -10.82 9.63
CA ASN A 28 -13.22 -11.49 8.58
C ASN A 28 -13.42 -10.77 7.26
N LYS A 29 -12.37 -10.10 6.80
CA LYS A 29 -12.38 -9.33 5.54
C LYS A 29 -12.46 -10.20 4.28
N ASP A 30 -12.21 -11.50 4.38
CA ASP A 30 -12.35 -12.47 3.29
C ASP A 30 -13.02 -13.74 3.81
N PRO A 31 -14.35 -13.89 3.66
CA PRO A 31 -15.08 -15.03 4.18
C PRO A 31 -14.70 -16.38 3.53
N PHE A 32 -13.93 -16.37 2.44
CA PHE A 32 -13.46 -17.57 1.74
C PHE A 32 -12.00 -17.92 2.02
N ALA A 33 -11.34 -17.16 2.90
CA ALA A 33 -9.98 -17.44 3.35
C ALA A 33 -9.95 -17.94 4.80
N PRO A 34 -8.92 -18.71 5.20
CA PRO A 34 -8.71 -19.05 6.61
C PRO A 34 -8.61 -17.77 7.44
N TRP A 35 -9.31 -17.75 8.57
CA TRP A 35 -9.23 -16.64 9.50
C TRP A 35 -8.22 -16.93 10.61
N GLN A 36 -7.44 -15.93 10.96
CA GLN A 36 -6.47 -15.95 12.05
C GLN A 36 -6.67 -14.73 12.93
N PHE A 37 -6.53 -14.89 14.22
CA PHE A 37 -6.52 -13.78 15.18
C PHE A 37 -5.34 -13.92 16.13
N GLU A 38 -4.84 -12.78 16.60
CA GLU A 38 -3.81 -12.75 17.61
C GLU A 38 -4.46 -12.81 19.00
N VAL A 39 -4.00 -13.74 19.79
CA VAL A 39 -4.39 -13.86 21.20
C VAL A 39 -3.32 -13.15 22.04
N PRO A 40 -3.70 -12.23 22.95
CA PRO A 40 -2.75 -11.67 23.89
C PRO A 40 -2.03 -12.80 24.64
N GLY A 41 -0.69 -12.73 24.67
CA GLY A 41 0.14 -13.81 25.22
C GLY A 41 0.31 -13.71 26.73
N GLY A 42 0.71 -14.82 27.33
CA GLY A 42 1.22 -14.88 28.67
C GLY A 42 0.56 -15.91 29.58
N GLU A 43 -0.69 -16.28 29.35
CA GLU A 43 -1.41 -17.27 30.14
C GLU A 43 -2.30 -18.14 29.25
N SER A 44 -2.38 -19.43 29.58
CA SER A 44 -3.35 -20.31 28.93
C SER A 44 -4.77 -19.82 29.21
N ARG A 45 -5.62 -19.79 28.19
CA ARG A 45 -6.98 -19.27 28.26
C ARG A 45 -7.96 -20.24 27.68
N ASN A 46 -9.09 -20.40 28.36
CA ASN A 46 -10.26 -21.06 27.80
C ASN A 46 -11.09 -20.05 27.04
N VAL A 47 -11.22 -20.23 25.76
CA VAL A 47 -11.99 -19.34 24.91
C VAL A 47 -13.16 -20.07 24.24
N GLN A 48 -14.23 -19.32 24.06
CA GLN A 48 -15.37 -19.72 23.28
C GLN A 48 -15.45 -18.88 22.01
N VAL A 49 -15.56 -19.50 20.85
CA VAL A 49 -15.72 -18.81 19.57
C VAL A 49 -17.07 -19.08 18.99
N THR A 50 -17.78 -18.02 18.64
CA THR A 50 -19.04 -18.03 17.92
C THR A 50 -18.84 -17.31 16.59
N ILE A 51 -19.40 -17.86 15.52
CA ILE A 51 -19.32 -17.29 14.17
C ILE A 51 -20.67 -16.68 13.83
N ASN A 52 -20.63 -15.46 13.33
CA ASN A 52 -21.79 -14.78 12.75
C ASN A 52 -21.53 -14.57 11.25
N ALA A 53 -22.43 -15.07 10.42
CA ALA A 53 -22.39 -14.95 8.96
C ALA A 53 -23.65 -14.29 8.44
N ILE A 54 -23.50 -13.41 7.44
CA ILE A 54 -24.62 -12.80 6.73
C ILE A 54 -24.55 -13.28 5.28
N ASP A 55 -25.66 -13.78 4.75
CA ASP A 55 -25.77 -14.15 3.33
C ASP A 55 -26.09 -12.96 2.43
N ILE A 56 -26.19 -13.22 1.11
CA ILE A 56 -26.49 -12.19 0.11
C ILE A 56 -27.89 -11.55 0.29
N ASP A 57 -28.83 -12.28 0.89
CA ASP A 57 -30.20 -11.83 1.11
C ASP A 57 -30.34 -11.07 2.44
N GLY A 58 -29.24 -10.94 3.20
CA GLY A 58 -29.20 -10.23 4.48
C GLY A 58 -29.59 -11.10 5.68
N ASN A 59 -29.81 -12.42 5.49
CA ASN A 59 -30.12 -13.33 6.58
C ASN A 59 -28.90 -13.54 7.46
N ASN A 60 -29.13 -13.53 8.77
CA ASN A 60 -28.09 -13.67 9.78
C ASN A 60 -28.08 -15.11 10.35
N TYR A 61 -26.91 -15.72 10.36
CA TYR A 61 -26.66 -17.08 10.84
C TYR A 61 -25.62 -17.05 11.95
N ILE A 62 -25.93 -17.66 13.08
CA ILE A 62 -25.03 -17.74 14.22
C ILE A 62 -24.71 -19.23 14.45
N SER A 63 -23.41 -19.55 14.53
CA SER A 63 -22.97 -20.93 14.82
C SER A 63 -23.21 -21.30 16.29
N ASN A 64 -23.29 -22.61 16.56
CA ASN A 64 -23.05 -23.07 17.91
C ASN A 64 -21.63 -22.62 18.37
N PRO A 65 -21.47 -22.32 19.66
CA PRO A 65 -20.18 -21.95 20.20
C PRO A 65 -19.22 -23.15 20.23
N VAL A 66 -17.95 -22.89 19.93
CA VAL A 66 -16.87 -23.86 20.00
C VAL A 66 -15.92 -23.42 21.10
N ASN A 67 -15.68 -24.31 22.07
CA ASN A 67 -14.74 -24.04 23.16
C ASN A 67 -13.39 -24.72 22.90
N PHE A 68 -12.30 -24.01 23.19
CA PHE A 68 -10.96 -24.57 23.14
C PHE A 68 -10.01 -23.82 24.08
N GLU A 69 -9.00 -24.54 24.53
CA GLU A 69 -7.90 -23.97 25.29
C GLU A 69 -6.85 -23.40 24.33
N ILE A 70 -6.45 -22.15 24.56
CA ILE A 70 -5.34 -21.53 23.87
C ILE A 70 -4.14 -21.53 24.80
N GLN A 71 -3.11 -22.27 24.43
CA GLN A 71 -1.80 -22.19 25.08
C GLN A 71 -0.99 -21.10 24.39
N THR A 72 -0.66 -20.03 25.11
CA THR A 72 0.09 -18.91 24.57
C THR A 72 1.48 -18.82 25.21
N SER A 73 2.50 -18.72 24.38
CA SER A 73 3.81 -18.24 24.79
C SER A 73 3.91 -16.73 24.59
N ARG A 74 4.62 -16.06 25.48
CA ARG A 74 4.98 -14.64 25.25
C ARG A 74 5.88 -14.54 24.04
N ARG A 75 5.53 -13.66 23.10
CA ARG A 75 6.35 -13.34 21.94
C ARG A 75 6.75 -11.88 22.00
N PHE A 76 8.03 -11.65 21.78
CA PHE A 76 8.61 -10.33 21.81
C PHE A 76 9.80 -10.29 20.87
N ALA A 77 9.80 -9.31 19.97
CA ALA A 77 10.89 -9.11 19.02
C ALA A 77 11.06 -7.63 18.67
N LEU A 78 12.31 -7.19 18.52
CA LEU A 78 12.63 -5.92 17.89
C LEU A 78 12.26 -5.97 16.41
N THR A 79 11.65 -4.90 15.89
CA THR A 79 11.29 -4.73 14.47
C THR A 79 11.79 -3.41 13.94
N GLY A 80 11.74 -3.23 12.60
CA GLY A 80 12.25 -2.04 11.91
C GLY A 80 13.67 -2.21 11.38
N VAL A 81 14.35 -3.28 11.76
CA VAL A 81 15.66 -3.69 11.22
C VAL A 81 15.72 -5.20 11.03
N LYS A 82 16.55 -5.65 10.09
CA LYS A 82 16.78 -7.05 9.79
C LYS A 82 18.18 -7.50 10.21
N GLN A 83 18.33 -8.80 10.44
CA GLN A 83 19.65 -9.38 10.71
C GLN A 83 20.62 -9.09 9.56
N ASN A 84 21.80 -8.60 9.92
CA ASN A 84 22.90 -8.21 9.01
C ASN A 84 22.55 -7.05 8.06
N GLU A 85 21.55 -6.24 8.41
CA GLU A 85 21.21 -5.04 7.63
C GLU A 85 22.33 -3.99 7.72
N VAL A 86 22.54 -3.30 6.60
CA VAL A 86 23.43 -2.12 6.55
C VAL A 86 22.61 -0.86 6.79
N ILE A 87 22.81 -0.22 7.93
CA ILE A 87 22.11 1.01 8.30
C ILE A 87 22.97 2.20 7.91
N ASN A 88 22.52 2.93 6.90
CA ASN A 88 23.12 4.17 6.40
C ASN A 88 22.15 5.34 6.35
N LYS A 89 20.96 5.17 6.94
CA LYS A 89 19.87 6.17 7.00
C LYS A 89 19.12 6.04 8.31
N THR A 90 18.21 6.96 8.56
CA THR A 90 17.28 6.88 9.68
C THR A 90 16.41 5.64 9.55
N VAL A 91 16.26 4.90 10.63
CA VAL A 91 15.40 3.71 10.73
C VAL A 91 14.38 3.89 11.86
N LYS A 92 13.22 3.30 11.68
CA LYS A 92 12.14 3.28 12.67
C LYS A 92 12.16 1.95 13.39
N LEU A 93 12.59 1.97 14.64
CA LEU A 93 12.59 0.82 15.51
C LEU A 93 11.25 0.71 16.24
N ASN A 94 10.72 -0.50 16.35
CA ASN A 94 9.54 -0.80 17.12
C ASN A 94 9.66 -2.19 17.74
N VAL A 95 8.72 -2.58 18.58
CA VAL A 95 8.63 -3.92 19.12
C VAL A 95 7.33 -4.59 18.71
N ASN A 96 7.44 -5.82 18.20
CA ASN A 96 6.29 -6.71 17.99
C ASN A 96 6.14 -7.58 19.23
N ARG A 97 4.97 -7.53 19.89
CA ARG A 97 4.67 -8.23 21.12
C ARG A 97 3.19 -8.61 21.19
N ASN A 98 2.89 -9.64 21.97
CA ASN A 98 1.52 -10.10 22.19
C ASN A 98 1.05 -9.96 23.66
N PHE A 99 1.70 -9.08 24.43
CA PHE A 99 1.37 -8.78 25.84
C PHE A 99 1.53 -7.28 26.13
N ASP A 100 0.97 -6.81 27.23
CA ASP A 100 1.05 -5.41 27.64
C ASP A 100 2.40 -5.07 28.28
N VAL A 101 2.84 -3.83 28.08
CA VAL A 101 4.09 -3.30 28.65
C VAL A 101 3.88 -1.89 29.19
N THR A 102 4.65 -1.53 30.20
CA THR A 102 4.67 -0.18 30.79
C THR A 102 5.79 0.68 30.22
N SER A 103 6.91 0.06 29.80
CA SER A 103 7.98 0.79 29.11
C SER A 103 8.69 -0.08 28.08
N THR A 104 9.34 0.58 27.13
CA THR A 104 10.21 -0.01 26.11
C THR A 104 11.52 0.75 26.06
N ARG A 105 12.64 0.03 26.12
CA ARG A 105 14.01 0.56 26.00
C ARG A 105 14.66 0.01 24.74
N TYR A 106 15.37 0.85 24.03
CA TYR A 106 16.13 0.48 22.84
C TYR A 106 17.62 0.66 23.09
N TYR A 107 18.41 -0.34 22.75
CA TYR A 107 19.85 -0.37 22.99
C TYR A 107 20.64 -0.58 21.70
N LEU A 108 21.79 0.05 21.63
CA LEU A 108 22.83 -0.18 20.64
C LEU A 108 24.07 -0.71 21.36
N GLY A 109 24.61 -1.84 20.91
CA GLY A 109 25.80 -2.42 21.50
C GLY A 109 26.79 -2.95 20.47
N ASN A 110 28.01 -3.17 20.92
CA ASN A 110 29.10 -3.79 20.15
C ASN A 110 29.94 -4.68 21.10
N ALA A 111 31.13 -5.10 20.67
CA ALA A 111 32.05 -5.90 21.48
C ALA A 111 32.57 -5.18 22.72
N VAL A 112 32.54 -3.85 22.76
CA VAL A 112 33.08 -3.03 23.85
C VAL A 112 32.02 -2.76 24.92
N GLY A 113 30.76 -2.60 24.52
CA GLY A 113 29.68 -2.29 25.46
C GLY A 113 28.36 -2.00 24.79
N GLU A 114 27.40 -1.63 25.62
CA GLU A 114 26.03 -1.33 25.20
C GLU A 114 25.58 0.03 25.74
N THR A 115 24.85 0.78 24.92
CA THR A 115 24.33 2.10 25.27
C THR A 115 22.81 2.11 25.11
N LEU A 116 22.12 2.69 26.09
CA LEU A 116 20.70 2.98 26.01
C LEU A 116 20.49 4.13 25.01
N LEU A 117 19.76 3.86 23.91
CA LEU A 117 19.41 4.87 22.90
C LEU A 117 18.19 5.68 23.34
N LYS A 118 17.15 5.00 23.84
CA LYS A 118 15.87 5.61 24.22
C LYS A 118 15.06 4.72 25.15
N GLU A 119 14.36 5.36 26.06
CA GLU A 119 13.28 4.77 26.84
C GLU A 119 11.98 5.51 26.53
N LYS A 120 10.89 4.76 26.35
CA LYS A 120 9.54 5.26 26.08
C LYS A 120 8.51 4.38 26.78
N PRO A 121 7.31 4.93 27.17
CA PRO A 121 6.24 4.09 27.67
C PRO A 121 5.85 3.00 26.65
N TYR A 122 5.73 3.38 25.35
CA TYR A 122 5.46 2.48 24.20
C TYR A 122 5.72 3.21 22.88
N GLY A 123 5.69 2.47 21.78
CA GLY A 123 5.69 3.00 20.42
C GLY A 123 7.05 3.09 19.76
N GLU A 124 7.04 3.59 18.56
CA GLU A 124 8.15 3.69 17.64
C GLU A 124 9.27 4.62 18.15
N PHE A 125 10.51 4.22 17.93
CA PHE A 125 11.69 5.05 18.12
C PHE A 125 12.41 5.30 16.80
N ILE A 126 12.68 6.56 16.49
CA ILE A 126 13.42 6.97 15.30
C ILE A 126 14.91 6.97 15.65
N PHE A 127 15.64 5.96 15.17
CA PHE A 127 17.07 5.87 15.30
C PHE A 127 17.77 6.53 14.10
N ASN A 128 18.51 7.58 14.36
CA ASN A 128 19.31 8.30 13.38
C ASN A 128 20.79 8.13 13.74
N PRO A 129 21.55 7.25 13.07
CA PRO A 129 22.96 7.05 13.37
C PRO A 129 23.76 8.33 13.25
N SER A 130 24.56 8.66 14.25
CA SER A 130 25.51 9.79 14.17
C SER A 130 26.62 9.52 13.15
N GLU A 131 27.32 10.59 12.75
CA GLU A 131 28.41 10.46 11.79
C GLU A 131 29.58 9.59 12.28
N ASP A 132 29.75 9.46 13.60
CA ASP A 132 30.87 8.72 14.21
C ASP A 132 30.56 7.23 14.39
N LEU A 133 29.29 6.81 14.22
CA LEU A 133 28.90 5.41 14.33
C LEU A 133 29.24 4.65 13.06
N ASN A 134 30.34 3.90 13.09
CA ASN A 134 30.77 3.04 11.99
C ASN A 134 31.18 1.65 12.51
N GLY A 135 30.80 0.61 11.77
CA GLY A 135 31.21 -0.75 12.06
C GLY A 135 30.06 -1.69 12.44
N SER A 136 30.44 -2.81 13.07
CA SER A 136 29.48 -3.85 13.45
C SER A 136 28.89 -3.58 14.83
N TYR A 137 27.57 -3.56 14.88
CA TYR A 137 26.77 -3.37 16.09
C TYR A 137 25.67 -4.40 16.17
N TYR A 138 24.99 -4.44 17.30
CA TYR A 138 23.67 -5.06 17.42
C TYR A 138 22.69 -4.04 18.00
N LEU A 139 21.43 -4.22 17.62
CA LEU A 139 20.28 -3.55 18.23
C LEU A 139 19.47 -4.57 19.00
N ARG A 140 18.99 -4.22 20.18
CA ARG A 140 18.02 -4.97 20.94
C ARG A 140 17.05 -4.04 21.67
N SER A 141 15.99 -4.60 22.16
CA SER A 141 15.04 -3.89 23.00
C SER A 141 14.78 -4.64 24.30
N GLU A 142 14.40 -3.90 25.32
CA GLU A 142 13.83 -4.41 26.57
C GLU A 142 12.43 -3.85 26.75
N VAL A 143 11.57 -4.62 27.37
CA VAL A 143 10.23 -4.17 27.77
C VAL A 143 10.00 -4.51 29.23
N THR A 144 9.33 -3.60 29.95
CA THR A 144 8.89 -3.82 31.33
C THR A 144 7.41 -4.16 31.32
N LEU A 145 7.03 -5.26 31.93
CA LEU A 145 5.64 -5.68 32.09
C LEU A 145 4.96 -4.89 33.23
N PRO A 146 3.61 -4.90 33.31
CA PRO A 146 2.88 -4.34 34.44
C PRO A 146 3.26 -4.99 35.79
N SER A 147 3.75 -6.24 35.78
CA SER A 147 4.28 -6.95 36.95
C SER A 147 5.65 -6.43 37.46
N GLY A 148 6.32 -5.59 36.65
CA GLY A 148 7.70 -5.17 36.87
C GLY A 148 8.76 -6.12 36.29
N GLU A 149 8.36 -7.27 35.73
CA GLU A 149 9.27 -8.17 35.01
C GLU A 149 9.85 -7.49 33.76
N ILE A 150 11.14 -7.73 33.47
CA ILE A 150 11.82 -7.18 32.29
C ILE A 150 12.15 -8.34 31.36
N LEU A 151 11.74 -8.17 30.09
CA LEU A 151 12.07 -9.10 29.02
C LEU A 151 12.98 -8.41 27.99
N SER A 152 13.95 -9.16 27.46
CA SER A 152 14.86 -8.69 26.41
C SER A 152 14.60 -9.39 25.10
N SER A 153 14.66 -8.66 23.99
CA SER A 153 14.63 -9.27 22.64
C SER A 153 15.96 -9.95 22.31
N ASP A 154 15.95 -10.77 21.28
CA ASP A 154 17.19 -11.20 20.63
C ASP A 154 17.97 -9.99 20.11
N LYS A 155 19.29 -10.17 19.98
CA LYS A 155 20.16 -9.21 19.35
C LYS A 155 20.03 -9.28 17.82
N VAL A 156 19.76 -8.14 17.17
CA VAL A 156 19.75 -8.01 15.73
C VAL A 156 21.08 -7.39 15.32
N ASN A 157 21.97 -8.18 14.74
CA ASN A 157 23.26 -7.69 14.25
C ASN A 157 23.06 -6.81 13.03
N VAL A 158 23.75 -5.68 13.00
CA VAL A 158 23.69 -4.68 11.94
C VAL A 158 25.09 -4.13 11.66
N THR A 159 25.29 -3.63 10.45
CA THR A 159 26.48 -2.83 10.12
C THR A 159 26.05 -1.37 9.98
N ILE A 160 26.52 -0.50 10.84
CA ILE A 160 26.24 0.94 10.72
C ILE A 160 27.32 1.56 9.83
N LYS A 161 26.89 2.22 8.77
CA LYS A 161 27.71 3.10 7.94
C LYS A 161 27.33 4.53 8.31
N GLY A 162 27.99 5.06 9.32
CA GLY A 162 27.92 6.46 9.71
C GLY A 162 28.57 7.35 8.64
N GLY A 163 29.03 8.50 9.05
CA GLY A 163 29.51 9.54 8.18
C GLY A 163 28.47 10.64 8.01
N ARG A 164 28.90 11.74 7.44
CA ARG A 164 28.01 12.87 7.19
C ARG A 164 26.98 12.51 6.12
N ARG A 165 25.72 12.64 6.45
CA ARG A 165 24.62 12.24 5.56
C ARG A 165 23.67 13.39 5.28
N LEU A 166 23.32 13.55 4.02
CA LEU A 166 22.22 14.40 3.56
C LEU A 166 21.49 13.70 2.42
N LEU A 167 20.21 13.45 2.60
CA LEU A 167 19.33 12.83 1.61
C LEU A 167 18.26 13.82 1.16
N LEU A 168 18.16 14.06 -0.13
CA LEU A 168 17.04 14.81 -0.71
C LEU A 168 15.76 13.97 -0.63
N GLN A 169 14.62 14.60 -0.30
CA GLN A 169 13.31 13.97 -0.19
C GLN A 169 12.23 14.79 -0.91
N GLY A 170 11.11 14.14 -1.29
CA GLY A 170 9.98 14.76 -1.96
C GLY A 170 10.06 14.73 -3.48
N VAL A 171 11.24 14.50 -4.03
CA VAL A 171 11.49 14.16 -5.44
C VAL A 171 12.60 13.12 -5.51
N GLY A 172 12.59 12.32 -6.56
CA GLY A 172 13.57 11.28 -6.79
C GLY A 172 13.92 11.15 -8.28
N PRO A 173 14.69 10.13 -8.66
CA PRO A 173 15.05 9.90 -10.06
C PRO A 173 13.82 9.85 -10.97
N ASN A 174 13.87 10.57 -12.09
CA ASN A 174 12.80 10.68 -13.08
C ASN A 174 11.48 11.29 -12.56
N ALA A 175 11.50 11.98 -11.42
CA ALA A 175 10.35 12.73 -10.95
C ALA A 175 9.85 13.69 -12.03
N VAL A 176 8.52 13.84 -12.16
CA VAL A 176 7.91 14.81 -13.07
C VAL A 176 7.11 15.81 -12.25
N ILE A 177 7.61 17.04 -12.22
CA ILE A 177 7.04 18.16 -11.46
C ILE A 177 6.17 18.98 -12.41
N THR A 178 4.85 18.90 -12.21
CA THR A 178 3.84 19.62 -13.00
C THR A 178 3.03 20.60 -12.15
N GLY A 179 3.28 20.64 -10.86
CA GLY A 179 2.59 21.49 -9.88
C GLY A 179 3.37 21.57 -8.58
N ASP A 180 2.77 22.21 -7.60
CA ASP A 180 3.38 22.39 -6.28
C ASP A 180 3.88 21.07 -5.68
N THR A 181 5.11 21.06 -5.25
CA THR A 181 5.83 19.90 -4.72
C THR A 181 6.45 20.25 -3.38
N GLN A 182 6.41 19.32 -2.42
CA GLN A 182 7.04 19.50 -1.12
C GLN A 182 8.45 18.89 -1.16
N LEU A 183 9.46 19.72 -0.99
CA LEU A 183 10.85 19.30 -0.83
C LEU A 183 11.20 19.23 0.65
N SER A 184 11.96 18.23 1.05
CA SER A 184 12.52 18.09 2.38
C SER A 184 13.88 17.38 2.30
N TYR A 185 14.51 17.21 3.43
CA TYR A 185 15.77 16.49 3.54
C TYR A 185 15.83 15.67 4.82
N ASP A 186 16.64 14.62 4.81
CA ASP A 186 17.04 13.86 5.99
C ASP A 186 18.56 14.00 6.16
N SER A 187 19.01 14.43 7.34
CA SER A 187 20.42 14.58 7.69
C SER A 187 20.68 14.13 9.12
N ASN A 188 21.86 13.63 9.39
CA ASN A 188 22.35 13.38 10.74
C ASN A 188 23.19 14.52 11.31
N LEU A 189 23.25 15.66 10.62
CA LEU A 189 23.87 16.89 11.08
C LEU A 189 22.82 17.98 11.27
N GLU A 190 23.03 18.84 12.24
CA GLU A 190 22.22 20.02 12.45
C GLU A 190 22.51 21.06 11.35
N ALA A 191 21.48 21.44 10.62
CA ALA A 191 21.57 22.43 9.55
C ALA A 191 21.41 23.86 10.10
N LYS A 192 22.25 24.78 9.65
CA LYS A 192 22.12 26.23 9.83
C LYS A 192 21.32 26.88 8.71
N SER A 193 21.41 26.31 7.53
CA SER A 193 20.61 26.70 6.36
C SER A 193 20.42 25.49 5.45
N VAL A 194 19.40 25.55 4.61
CA VAL A 194 19.16 24.56 3.56
C VAL A 194 18.77 25.24 2.26
N LYS A 195 19.28 24.70 1.16
CA LYS A 195 18.97 25.14 -0.20
C LYS A 195 18.72 23.92 -1.08
N TYR A 196 17.81 24.06 -2.03
CA TYR A 196 17.61 23.09 -3.10
C TYR A 196 18.05 23.74 -4.41
N ILE A 197 19.07 23.16 -5.05
CA ILE A 197 19.70 23.69 -6.25
C ILE A 197 19.19 22.94 -7.46
N PHE A 198 18.69 23.67 -8.45
CA PHE A 198 18.19 23.17 -9.71
C PHE A 198 19.11 23.64 -10.84
N ASN A 199 19.73 22.69 -11.54
CA ASN A 199 20.60 22.95 -12.68
C ASN A 199 19.98 22.33 -13.95
N GLY A 200 19.66 23.17 -14.95
CA GLY A 200 18.99 22.73 -16.18
C GLY A 200 18.79 23.87 -17.16
N PRO A 201 17.69 23.87 -17.93
CA PRO A 201 17.41 24.93 -18.90
C PRO A 201 17.37 26.35 -18.33
N GLN A 202 17.15 26.45 -17.03
CA GLN A 202 17.25 27.65 -16.21
C GLN A 202 17.71 27.22 -14.82
N SER A 203 18.92 27.61 -14.42
CA SER A 203 19.42 27.29 -13.07
C SER A 203 18.83 28.26 -12.04
N PHE A 204 18.43 27.71 -10.88
CA PHE A 204 17.90 28.49 -9.77
C PHE A 204 18.07 27.75 -8.44
N THR A 205 17.88 28.47 -7.37
CA THR A 205 17.94 27.95 -6.00
C THR A 205 16.64 28.24 -5.26
N VAL A 206 16.19 27.29 -4.46
CA VAL A 206 15.06 27.44 -3.54
C VAL A 206 15.58 27.39 -2.13
N THR A 207 15.39 28.46 -1.35
CA THR A 207 15.71 28.47 0.08
C THR A 207 14.73 27.58 0.82
N GLY A 208 15.26 26.67 1.62
CA GLY A 208 14.48 25.68 2.32
C GLY A 208 14.15 26.07 3.76
N ILE A 209 13.25 25.31 4.38
CA ILE A 209 12.88 25.40 5.79
C ILE A 209 13.67 24.35 6.56
N ILE A 210 14.45 24.78 7.56
CA ILE A 210 15.25 23.90 8.40
C ILE A 210 14.32 22.96 9.17
N GLY A 211 14.57 21.64 9.07
CA GLY A 211 13.76 20.60 9.74
C GLY A 211 12.32 20.48 9.25
N GLY A 212 11.95 21.20 8.18
CA GLY A 212 10.59 21.29 7.66
C GLY A 212 10.47 20.94 6.17
N LYS A 213 9.22 20.98 5.68
CA LYS A 213 8.89 20.82 4.27
C LYS A 213 8.85 22.18 3.57
N THR A 214 9.51 22.26 2.44
CA THR A 214 9.59 23.48 1.60
C THR A 214 8.71 23.32 0.38
N LYS A 215 7.74 24.20 0.23
CA LYS A 215 6.91 24.24 -0.97
C LYS A 215 7.72 24.79 -2.15
N PHE A 216 7.82 24.00 -3.20
CA PHE A 216 8.35 24.43 -4.50
C PHE A 216 7.23 24.49 -5.52
N SER A 217 7.09 25.61 -6.24
CA SER A 217 6.20 25.76 -7.38
C SER A 217 7.01 25.80 -8.67
N PRO A 218 6.67 24.96 -9.67
CA PRO A 218 7.31 25.02 -10.98
C PRO A 218 6.81 26.20 -11.83
N ALA A 219 5.77 26.91 -11.40
CA ALA A 219 5.23 28.05 -12.13
C ALA A 219 6.34 29.04 -12.48
N ASN A 220 6.35 29.53 -13.71
CA ASN A 220 7.36 30.45 -14.26
C ASN A 220 8.77 29.85 -14.39
N ARG A 221 8.92 28.52 -14.32
CA ARG A 221 10.19 27.84 -14.62
C ARG A 221 10.15 27.27 -16.04
N LYS A 222 11.27 27.27 -16.73
CA LYS A 222 11.37 26.64 -18.06
C LYS A 222 11.14 25.13 -17.93
N SER A 223 10.31 24.57 -18.80
CA SER A 223 10.17 23.12 -18.93
C SER A 223 11.48 22.48 -19.39
N GLY A 224 11.73 21.27 -18.93
CA GLY A 224 12.92 20.51 -19.30
C GLY A 224 13.45 19.64 -18.16
N THR A 225 14.59 19.02 -18.41
CA THR A 225 15.28 18.17 -17.44
C THR A 225 16.21 19.00 -16.57
N TYR A 226 16.09 18.78 -15.26
CA TYR A 226 16.94 19.43 -14.25
C TYR A 226 17.67 18.38 -13.43
N LYS A 227 18.88 18.69 -13.03
CA LYS A 227 19.61 18.01 -11.95
C LYS A 227 19.35 18.77 -10.66
N ILE A 228 18.81 18.10 -9.65
CA ILE A 228 18.50 18.70 -8.36
C ILE A 228 19.26 17.99 -7.24
N TYR A 229 19.72 18.77 -6.26
CA TYR A 229 20.29 18.30 -5.02
C TYR A 229 19.94 19.27 -3.88
N ALA A 230 19.97 18.76 -2.66
CA ALA A 230 19.92 19.57 -1.44
C ALA A 230 21.34 19.93 -1.00
N GLU A 231 21.50 21.10 -0.44
CA GLU A 231 22.74 21.59 0.19
C GLU A 231 22.40 22.19 1.56
N ILE A 232 23.12 21.78 2.59
CA ILE A 232 23.01 22.37 3.93
C ILE A 232 24.36 22.93 4.38
N GLU A 233 24.31 24.05 5.11
CA GLU A 233 25.42 24.55 5.91
C GLU A 233 25.31 24.02 7.33
N THR A 234 26.39 23.57 7.89
CA THR A 234 26.47 23.02 9.25
C THR A 234 27.65 23.63 10.00
N ASN A 235 27.79 23.34 11.29
CA ASN A 235 29.02 23.69 12.06
C ASN A 235 30.29 23.01 11.54
N LYS A 236 30.13 21.96 10.72
CA LYS A 236 31.21 21.15 10.16
C LYS A 236 31.44 21.39 8.67
N GLY A 237 30.86 22.49 8.13
CA GLY A 237 30.95 22.88 6.73
C GLY A 237 29.71 22.50 5.92
N THR A 238 29.81 22.71 4.61
CA THR A 238 28.75 22.44 3.63
C THR A 238 28.62 20.95 3.31
N LEU A 239 27.39 20.44 3.25
CA LEU A 239 27.11 19.08 2.82
C LEU A 239 26.10 19.09 1.67
N LYS A 240 26.30 18.21 0.68
CA LYS A 240 25.42 18.05 -0.48
C LYS A 240 24.85 16.64 -0.54
N SER A 241 23.60 16.54 -0.95
CA SER A 241 22.96 15.25 -1.24
C SER A 241 23.42 14.70 -2.59
N ASP A 242 23.05 13.45 -2.86
CA ASP A 242 23.12 12.93 -4.22
C ASP A 242 22.31 13.80 -5.17
N VAL A 243 22.74 13.81 -6.44
CA VAL A 243 22.07 14.55 -7.51
C VAL A 243 21.07 13.64 -8.19
N VAL A 244 19.81 14.07 -8.27
CA VAL A 244 18.78 13.36 -9.01
C VAL A 244 18.37 14.14 -10.26
N SER A 245 17.97 13.40 -11.31
CA SER A 245 17.43 13.99 -12.53
C SER A 245 15.90 14.03 -12.42
N VAL A 246 15.31 15.22 -12.61
CA VAL A 246 13.86 15.45 -12.58
C VAL A 246 13.42 16.20 -13.85
N LYS A 247 12.18 16.08 -14.24
CA LYS A 247 11.58 16.85 -15.32
C LYS A 247 10.63 17.89 -14.75
N ILE A 248 10.81 19.17 -15.08
CA ILE A 248 9.80 20.21 -14.88
C ILE A 248 8.99 20.33 -16.17
N HIS A 249 7.67 20.36 -16.05
CA HIS A 249 6.77 20.52 -17.19
C HIS A 249 5.66 21.51 -16.83
N ASN A 250 5.63 22.64 -17.51
CA ASN A 250 4.74 23.78 -17.27
C ASN A 250 3.70 23.96 -18.36
N GLU A 251 3.78 23.20 -19.44
CA GLU A 251 2.77 23.23 -20.49
C GLU A 251 1.49 22.53 -20.00
N LYS A 252 0.42 22.71 -20.75
CA LYS A 252 -0.88 22.08 -20.48
C LYS A 252 -0.71 20.56 -20.29
N ILE A 253 -1.24 20.06 -19.21
CA ILE A 253 -1.40 18.63 -18.96
C ILE A 253 -2.88 18.25 -19.04
N PHE A 254 -3.14 17.02 -19.48
CA PHE A 254 -4.47 16.47 -19.59
C PHE A 254 -4.70 15.47 -18.45
N GLY A 255 -5.87 15.55 -17.85
CA GLY A 255 -6.35 14.57 -16.87
C GLY A 255 -7.20 13.49 -17.54
N PRO A 256 -7.63 12.46 -16.78
CA PRO A 256 -8.57 11.48 -17.25
C PRO A 256 -9.83 12.11 -17.85
N ALA A 257 -10.41 11.46 -18.86
CA ALA A 257 -11.55 12.00 -19.60
C ALA A 257 -12.70 10.99 -19.66
N PRO A 258 -13.96 11.47 -19.79
CA PRO A 258 -15.11 10.61 -20.00
C PRO A 258 -15.11 10.04 -21.43
N ILE A 259 -15.57 8.78 -21.55
CA ILE A 259 -15.79 8.12 -22.85
C ILE A 259 -17.25 7.84 -23.15
N VAL A 260 -18.11 7.97 -22.15
CA VAL A 260 -19.55 7.77 -22.24
C VAL A 260 -20.24 8.57 -21.14
N PRO A 261 -21.48 9.06 -21.31
CA PRO A 261 -22.26 9.62 -20.21
C PRO A 261 -22.42 8.58 -19.07
N LYS A 262 -22.24 9.01 -17.83
CA LYS A 262 -22.27 8.11 -16.66
C LYS A 262 -23.50 7.22 -16.62
N ASN A 263 -24.68 7.77 -16.90
CA ASN A 263 -25.97 7.06 -16.90
C ASN A 263 -26.15 6.08 -18.07
N LYS A 264 -25.25 6.11 -19.06
CA LYS A 264 -25.27 5.20 -20.21
C LYS A 264 -24.22 4.08 -20.11
N PHE A 265 -23.37 4.08 -19.09
CA PHE A 265 -22.26 3.15 -18.99
C PHE A 265 -22.69 1.67 -19.01
N ILE A 266 -23.73 1.30 -18.22
CA ILE A 266 -24.21 -0.08 -18.18
C ILE A 266 -24.85 -0.46 -19.53
N GLU A 267 -25.70 0.40 -20.08
CA GLU A 267 -26.36 0.17 -21.37
C GLU A 267 -25.32 -0.08 -22.49
N GLU A 268 -24.32 0.77 -22.55
CA GLU A 268 -23.29 0.72 -23.60
C GLU A 268 -22.39 -0.51 -23.51
N PHE A 269 -21.98 -0.92 -22.30
CA PHE A 269 -20.95 -1.94 -22.13
C PHE A 269 -21.47 -3.30 -21.66
N SER A 270 -22.76 -3.46 -21.29
CA SER A 270 -23.35 -4.75 -20.95
C SER A 270 -23.20 -5.79 -22.06
N PRO A 271 -23.38 -5.45 -23.35
CA PRO A 271 -23.20 -6.44 -24.42
C PRO A 271 -21.80 -7.06 -24.42
N LEU A 272 -20.75 -6.25 -24.15
CA LEU A 272 -19.37 -6.74 -24.09
C LEU A 272 -19.17 -7.71 -22.91
N ALA A 273 -19.72 -7.38 -21.74
CA ALA A 273 -19.62 -8.22 -20.57
C ALA A 273 -20.34 -9.56 -20.73
N VAL A 274 -21.56 -9.53 -21.29
CA VAL A 274 -22.37 -10.73 -21.57
C VAL A 274 -21.73 -11.61 -22.63
N GLU A 275 -21.25 -11.02 -23.73
CA GLU A 275 -20.53 -11.76 -24.78
C GLU A 275 -19.26 -12.44 -24.20
N ALA A 276 -18.55 -11.71 -23.35
CA ALA A 276 -17.39 -12.23 -22.66
C ALA A 276 -17.73 -13.40 -21.72
N MET A 277 -18.81 -13.29 -20.95
CA MET A 277 -19.29 -14.35 -20.09
C MET A 277 -19.64 -15.61 -20.90
N LYS A 278 -20.38 -15.47 -21.98
CA LYS A 278 -20.71 -16.61 -22.88
C LYS A 278 -19.47 -17.33 -23.41
N LYS A 279 -18.39 -16.57 -23.71
CA LYS A 279 -17.14 -17.15 -24.24
C LYS A 279 -16.23 -17.77 -23.18
N THR A 280 -16.29 -17.29 -21.93
CA THR A 280 -15.25 -17.58 -20.92
C THR A 280 -15.77 -18.19 -19.64
N GLY A 281 -17.08 -18.09 -19.37
CA GLY A 281 -17.66 -18.43 -18.07
C GLY A 281 -17.43 -17.39 -16.97
N MET A 282 -16.76 -16.27 -17.27
CA MET A 282 -16.54 -15.21 -16.28
C MET A 282 -17.79 -14.34 -16.12
N ALA A 283 -18.34 -14.27 -14.91
CA ALA A 283 -19.56 -13.52 -14.63
C ALA A 283 -19.52 -12.10 -15.23
N ALA A 284 -20.56 -11.71 -15.96
CA ALA A 284 -20.65 -10.41 -16.61
C ALA A 284 -20.73 -9.29 -15.56
N SER A 285 -21.40 -9.55 -14.44
CA SER A 285 -21.53 -8.61 -13.32
C SER A 285 -20.18 -8.19 -12.73
N ILE A 286 -19.24 -9.13 -12.53
CA ILE A 286 -17.93 -8.81 -11.98
C ILE A 286 -17.08 -8.01 -12.97
N GLN A 287 -17.17 -8.30 -14.26
CA GLN A 287 -16.47 -7.54 -15.32
C GLN A 287 -16.97 -6.10 -15.35
N MET A 288 -18.29 -5.90 -15.31
CA MET A 288 -18.90 -4.57 -15.26
C MET A 288 -18.51 -3.81 -14.01
N ALA A 289 -18.56 -4.45 -12.84
CA ALA A 289 -18.19 -3.83 -11.57
C ALA A 289 -16.74 -3.38 -11.55
N GLN A 290 -15.82 -4.16 -12.11
CA GLN A 290 -14.41 -3.76 -12.26
C GLN A 290 -14.29 -2.55 -13.18
N ALA A 291 -14.88 -2.56 -14.36
CA ALA A 291 -14.82 -1.43 -15.28
C ALA A 291 -15.42 -0.14 -14.68
N ILE A 292 -16.52 -0.27 -13.92
CA ILE A 292 -17.14 0.84 -13.18
C ILE A 292 -16.19 1.37 -12.11
N LEU A 293 -15.62 0.49 -11.30
CA LEU A 293 -14.75 0.86 -10.18
C LEU A 293 -13.47 1.54 -10.66
N GLU A 294 -12.80 0.96 -11.66
CA GLU A 294 -11.52 1.44 -12.19
C GLU A 294 -11.65 2.78 -12.92
N THR A 295 -12.80 3.08 -13.50
CA THR A 295 -12.99 4.30 -14.32
C THR A 295 -14.00 5.29 -13.75
N GLY A 296 -14.59 5.01 -12.60
CA GLY A 296 -15.67 5.86 -12.09
C GLY A 296 -16.82 6.01 -13.10
N TRP A 297 -17.33 4.89 -13.61
CA TRP A 297 -18.39 4.89 -14.64
C TRP A 297 -17.95 5.46 -15.99
N GLY A 298 -16.71 5.19 -16.39
CA GLY A 298 -16.15 5.72 -17.63
C GLY A 298 -15.84 7.21 -17.64
N GLN A 299 -15.92 7.88 -16.46
CA GLN A 299 -15.64 9.32 -16.37
C GLN A 299 -14.15 9.62 -16.23
N TYR A 300 -13.35 8.66 -15.77
CA TYR A 300 -11.94 8.82 -15.48
C TYR A 300 -11.07 7.85 -16.26
N VAL A 301 -11.35 7.71 -17.57
CA VAL A 301 -10.52 6.87 -18.44
C VAL A 301 -9.17 7.57 -18.65
N PRO A 302 -8.05 6.85 -18.48
CA PRO A 302 -6.71 7.44 -18.65
C PRO A 302 -6.52 8.07 -20.03
N VAL A 303 -5.93 9.25 -20.05
CA VAL A 303 -5.49 9.93 -21.26
C VAL A 303 -3.98 10.13 -21.23
N ASP A 304 -3.38 10.31 -22.38
CA ASP A 304 -1.99 10.74 -22.48
C ASP A 304 -1.85 12.13 -21.87
N LYS A 305 -1.05 12.23 -20.85
CA LYS A 305 -0.88 13.42 -20.02
C LYS A 305 -0.42 14.65 -20.83
N TYR A 306 0.32 14.42 -21.91
CA TYR A 306 0.90 15.50 -22.71
C TYR A 306 0.14 15.81 -24.00
N THR A 307 -0.55 14.83 -24.56
CA THR A 307 -1.25 14.99 -25.84
C THR A 307 -2.77 15.00 -25.70
N GLY A 308 -3.31 14.52 -24.58
CA GLY A 308 -4.75 14.38 -24.37
C GLY A 308 -5.38 13.19 -25.10
N ARG A 309 -4.58 12.31 -25.73
CA ARG A 309 -5.09 11.12 -26.43
C ARG A 309 -5.74 10.15 -25.43
N ILE A 310 -6.99 9.80 -25.64
CA ILE A 310 -7.75 8.86 -24.80
C ILE A 310 -7.24 7.44 -25.03
N SER A 311 -6.94 6.72 -23.93
CA SER A 311 -6.41 5.36 -24.00
C SER A 311 -7.47 4.30 -24.33
N ARG A 312 -8.74 4.53 -24.03
CA ARG A 312 -9.82 3.53 -23.97
C ARG A 312 -9.54 2.34 -23.04
N ASN A 313 -8.66 2.54 -22.08
CA ASN A 313 -8.23 1.53 -21.11
C ASN A 313 -9.15 1.57 -19.89
N LEU A 314 -10.12 0.66 -19.82
CA LEU A 314 -11.11 0.63 -18.73
C LEU A 314 -10.61 -0.04 -17.45
N PHE A 315 -9.45 -0.70 -17.48
CA PHE A 315 -8.97 -1.53 -16.38
C PHE A 315 -7.59 -1.09 -15.85
N GLY A 316 -7.10 0.08 -16.27
CA GLY A 316 -5.84 0.63 -15.78
C GLY A 316 -4.61 -0.22 -16.08
N ILE A 317 -4.61 -1.05 -17.14
CA ILE A 317 -3.53 -1.99 -17.43
C ILE A 317 -2.31 -1.23 -17.92
N LYS A 318 -1.16 -1.46 -17.29
CA LYS A 318 0.14 -0.87 -17.67
C LYS A 318 0.77 -1.57 -18.87
N GLY A 319 1.61 -0.83 -19.62
CA GLY A 319 2.40 -1.33 -20.76
C GLY A 319 1.92 -0.88 -22.12
N LYS A 320 2.05 -1.75 -23.15
CA LYS A 320 1.71 -1.47 -24.54
C LYS A 320 0.50 -2.28 -24.96
N GLY A 321 -0.57 -1.60 -25.42
CA GLY A 321 -1.78 -2.18 -26.02
C GLY A 321 -1.73 -2.17 -27.56
N SER A 322 -2.87 -2.45 -28.19
CA SER A 322 -3.02 -2.50 -29.65
C SER A 322 -2.77 -1.14 -30.33
N ALA A 323 -3.14 -0.05 -29.67
CA ALA A 323 -2.87 1.33 -30.12
C ALA A 323 -1.62 1.94 -29.45
N GLY A 324 -0.71 1.11 -28.95
CA GLY A 324 0.49 1.57 -28.26
C GLY A 324 0.27 1.86 -26.79
N SER A 325 0.90 2.92 -26.30
CA SER A 325 0.80 3.36 -24.90
C SER A 325 0.41 4.84 -24.80
N ILE A 326 -0.12 5.21 -23.67
CA ILE A 326 -0.23 6.61 -23.22
C ILE A 326 0.63 6.82 -21.98
N ILE A 327 1.02 8.06 -21.74
CA ILE A 327 1.79 8.43 -20.55
C ILE A 327 0.83 9.00 -19.50
N SER A 328 0.86 8.44 -18.31
CA SER A 328 0.10 8.93 -17.15
C SER A 328 0.95 8.85 -15.88
N ASN A 329 0.46 9.45 -14.79
CA ASN A 329 1.21 9.48 -13.54
C ASN A 329 1.07 8.18 -12.75
N THR A 330 2.15 7.80 -12.08
CA THR A 330 2.14 6.82 -11.00
C THR A 330 2.95 7.34 -9.81
N TRP A 331 2.97 6.57 -8.72
CA TRP A 331 3.70 6.90 -7.50
C TRP A 331 4.90 5.97 -7.33
N GLU A 332 6.03 6.55 -6.93
CA GLU A 332 7.24 5.84 -6.50
C GLU A 332 7.69 6.37 -5.15
N GLU A 333 8.59 5.63 -4.48
CA GLU A 333 9.19 6.05 -3.21
C GLU A 333 10.69 6.30 -3.39
N TYR A 334 11.18 7.40 -2.85
CA TYR A 334 12.60 7.72 -2.77
C TYR A 334 12.93 8.34 -1.41
N ASN A 335 13.92 7.78 -0.73
CA ASN A 335 14.33 8.20 0.60
C ASN A 335 13.16 8.27 1.60
N GLY A 336 12.22 7.32 1.52
CA GLY A 336 11.07 7.21 2.43
C GLY A 336 9.90 8.17 2.13
N VAL A 337 9.93 8.88 1.01
CA VAL A 337 8.86 9.82 0.61
C VAL A 337 8.34 9.48 -0.77
N LEU A 338 7.00 9.43 -0.90
CA LEU A 338 6.33 9.19 -2.17
C LEU A 338 6.43 10.41 -3.09
N TYR A 339 6.67 10.18 -4.38
CA TYR A 339 6.72 11.19 -5.43
C TYR A 339 6.11 10.66 -6.73
N ARG A 340 5.83 11.55 -7.68
CA ARG A 340 5.20 11.19 -8.94
C ARG A 340 6.20 11.05 -10.06
N ILE A 341 6.04 9.95 -10.84
CA ILE A 341 6.73 9.73 -12.11
C ILE A 341 5.72 9.52 -13.23
N ASP A 342 6.19 9.60 -14.47
CA ASP A 342 5.45 9.15 -15.64
C ASP A 342 5.59 7.64 -15.79
N ASP A 343 4.48 6.99 -16.17
CA ASP A 343 4.47 5.57 -16.49
C ASP A 343 3.58 5.31 -17.71
N TYR A 344 3.75 4.14 -18.33
CA TYR A 344 3.07 3.76 -19.56
C TYR A 344 1.85 2.90 -19.26
N PHE A 345 0.69 3.36 -19.74
CA PHE A 345 -0.56 2.60 -19.70
C PHE A 345 -0.95 2.17 -21.11
N ARG A 346 -1.55 0.99 -21.24
CA ARG A 346 -2.00 0.47 -22.55
C ARG A 346 -3.01 1.41 -23.18
N ALA A 347 -2.89 1.60 -24.50
CA ALA A 347 -3.89 2.27 -25.31
C ALA A 347 -4.47 1.28 -26.32
N TYR A 348 -5.76 1.44 -26.62
CA TYR A 348 -6.52 0.55 -27.49
C TYR A 348 -7.28 1.34 -28.56
N ASN A 349 -7.56 0.71 -29.70
CA ASN A 349 -8.34 1.30 -30.78
C ASN A 349 -9.84 1.34 -30.43
N SER A 350 -10.30 0.44 -29.55
CA SER A 350 -11.66 0.38 -29.06
C SER A 350 -11.74 -0.08 -27.60
N VAL A 351 -12.87 0.17 -26.94
CA VAL A 351 -13.16 -0.35 -25.61
C VAL A 351 -13.24 -1.88 -25.61
N ASN A 352 -13.74 -2.48 -26.69
CA ASN A 352 -13.80 -3.93 -26.84
C ASN A 352 -12.39 -4.58 -26.78
N GLU A 353 -11.38 -3.94 -27.39
CA GLU A 353 -10.00 -4.42 -27.29
C GLU A 353 -9.48 -4.37 -25.84
N SER A 354 -9.77 -3.28 -25.10
CA SER A 354 -9.44 -3.19 -23.68
C SER A 354 -10.10 -4.30 -22.88
N TRP A 355 -11.39 -4.56 -23.14
CA TRP A 355 -12.16 -5.61 -22.50
C TRP A 355 -11.58 -7.00 -22.76
N ASN A 356 -11.24 -7.28 -24.01
CA ASN A 356 -10.64 -8.55 -24.42
C ASN A 356 -9.23 -8.76 -23.82
N ASP A 357 -8.43 -7.71 -23.77
CA ASP A 357 -7.09 -7.78 -23.19
C ASP A 357 -7.11 -7.99 -21.68
N HIS A 358 -8.06 -7.35 -20.97
CA HIS A 358 -8.30 -7.60 -19.54
C HIS A 358 -8.68 -9.06 -19.28
N LYS A 359 -9.60 -9.61 -20.07
CA LYS A 359 -9.96 -11.04 -19.97
C LYS A 359 -8.77 -11.95 -20.23
N LYS A 360 -8.01 -11.67 -21.29
CA LYS A 360 -6.79 -12.42 -21.60
C LYS A 360 -5.83 -12.40 -20.41
N LEU A 361 -5.64 -11.25 -19.77
CA LEU A 361 -4.80 -11.14 -18.56
C LEU A 361 -5.28 -12.10 -17.46
N LEU A 362 -6.57 -12.08 -17.13
CA LEU A 362 -7.14 -12.90 -16.07
C LEU A 362 -7.16 -14.40 -16.41
N LEU A 363 -7.34 -14.74 -17.68
CA LEU A 363 -7.42 -16.12 -18.12
C LEU A 363 -6.04 -16.79 -18.32
N THR A 364 -4.98 -16.01 -18.57
CA THR A 364 -3.69 -16.59 -18.93
C THR A 364 -2.60 -16.48 -17.86
N LYS A 365 -2.68 -15.50 -16.96
CA LYS A 365 -1.67 -15.35 -15.90
C LYS A 365 -1.91 -16.38 -14.79
N GLU A 366 -0.89 -17.13 -14.42
CA GLU A 366 -0.96 -18.21 -13.43
C GLU A 366 -1.53 -17.74 -12.08
N ARG A 367 -1.10 -16.58 -11.59
CA ARG A 367 -1.59 -16.03 -10.32
C ARG A 367 -3.12 -15.91 -10.23
N TYR A 368 -3.83 -15.82 -11.37
CA TYR A 368 -5.30 -15.74 -11.40
C TYR A 368 -5.97 -17.12 -11.49
N GLN A 369 -5.25 -18.25 -11.28
CA GLN A 369 -5.88 -19.56 -11.27
C GLN A 369 -7.01 -19.64 -10.24
N ILE A 370 -6.74 -19.17 -9.01
CA ILE A 370 -7.75 -19.16 -7.93
C ILE A 370 -9.00 -18.32 -8.26
N PHE A 371 -8.87 -17.34 -9.15
CA PHE A 371 -10.03 -16.59 -9.67
C PHE A 371 -10.76 -17.41 -10.74
N ARG A 372 -10.04 -18.03 -11.68
CA ARG A 372 -10.65 -18.85 -12.73
C ARG A 372 -11.50 -19.99 -12.18
N ASP A 373 -11.10 -20.57 -11.05
CA ASP A 373 -11.82 -21.67 -10.40
C ASP A 373 -13.22 -21.25 -9.89
N VAL A 374 -13.47 -19.96 -9.72
CA VAL A 374 -14.70 -19.39 -9.14
C VAL A 374 -15.23 -18.18 -9.91
N MET A 375 -14.75 -17.89 -11.11
CA MET A 375 -15.06 -16.64 -11.86
C MET A 375 -16.52 -16.53 -12.34
N PHE A 376 -17.27 -17.63 -12.29
CA PHE A 376 -18.70 -17.68 -12.59
C PHE A 376 -19.57 -17.17 -11.43
N ASP A 377 -19.01 -17.09 -10.21
CA ASP A 377 -19.66 -16.59 -9.00
C ASP A 377 -19.05 -15.23 -8.64
N TYR A 378 -19.81 -14.16 -8.76
CA TYR A 378 -19.29 -12.81 -8.57
C TYR A 378 -18.83 -12.52 -7.14
N ILE A 379 -19.38 -13.19 -6.12
CA ILE A 379 -18.97 -13.00 -4.73
C ILE A 379 -17.61 -13.67 -4.51
N ARG A 380 -17.51 -14.97 -4.79
CA ARG A 380 -16.25 -15.73 -4.68
C ARG A 380 -15.18 -15.15 -5.59
N GLY A 381 -15.58 -14.76 -6.80
CA GLY A 381 -14.71 -14.14 -7.79
C GLY A 381 -14.11 -12.81 -7.31
N ALA A 382 -14.92 -11.94 -6.68
CA ALA A 382 -14.44 -10.68 -6.13
C ALA A 382 -13.34 -10.87 -5.05
N TYR A 383 -13.52 -11.85 -4.17
CA TYR A 383 -12.48 -12.17 -3.18
C TYR A 383 -11.26 -12.87 -3.81
N ALA A 384 -11.50 -13.79 -4.73
CA ALA A 384 -10.41 -14.53 -5.39
C ALA A 384 -9.51 -13.61 -6.24
N ILE A 385 -10.08 -12.67 -6.98
CA ILE A 385 -9.29 -11.74 -7.82
C ILE A 385 -8.41 -10.82 -6.96
N ARG A 386 -8.87 -10.42 -5.78
CA ARG A 386 -8.06 -9.67 -4.82
C ARG A 386 -6.93 -10.54 -4.25
N ARG A 387 -7.23 -11.79 -3.82
CA ARG A 387 -6.18 -12.74 -3.35
C ARG A 387 -5.13 -13.01 -4.42
N ALA A 388 -5.52 -13.04 -5.69
CA ALA A 388 -4.62 -13.16 -6.82
C ALA A 388 -3.74 -11.92 -7.06
N GLY A 389 -3.89 -10.86 -6.23
CA GLY A 389 -3.08 -9.66 -6.30
C GLY A 389 -3.48 -8.67 -7.41
N TYR A 390 -4.75 -8.67 -7.82
CA TYR A 390 -5.26 -7.64 -8.75
C TYR A 390 -5.29 -6.26 -8.09
N ALA A 391 -5.70 -6.21 -6.82
CA ALA A 391 -5.72 -4.99 -6.02
C ALA A 391 -5.11 -5.25 -4.63
N THR A 392 -4.41 -4.25 -4.10
CA THR A 392 -3.85 -4.27 -2.73
C THR A 392 -4.88 -3.86 -1.68
N ASP A 393 -5.90 -3.11 -2.08
CA ASP A 393 -6.99 -2.66 -1.20
C ASP A 393 -7.78 -3.84 -0.62
N SER A 394 -7.80 -3.94 0.71
CA SER A 394 -8.56 -4.98 1.42
C SER A 394 -10.06 -4.85 1.25
N GLY A 395 -10.57 -3.64 0.96
CA GLY A 395 -11.98 -3.35 0.68
C GLY A 395 -12.41 -3.60 -0.76
N TYR A 396 -11.50 -3.96 -1.67
CA TYR A 396 -11.79 -4.13 -3.09
C TYR A 396 -12.96 -5.10 -3.37
N PRO A 397 -13.04 -6.31 -2.75
CA PRO A 397 -14.17 -7.21 -2.95
C PRO A 397 -15.50 -6.60 -2.56
N GLY A 398 -15.56 -5.96 -1.39
CA GLY A 398 -16.79 -5.30 -0.91
C GLY A 398 -17.26 -4.17 -1.83
N LYS A 399 -16.30 -3.41 -2.42
CA LYS A 399 -16.63 -2.37 -3.41
C LYS A 399 -17.24 -2.97 -4.68
N LEU A 400 -16.70 -4.07 -5.21
CA LEU A 400 -17.24 -4.76 -6.37
C LEU A 400 -18.64 -5.30 -6.09
N ILE A 401 -18.81 -6.03 -4.98
CA ILE A 401 -20.11 -6.62 -4.59
C ILE A 401 -21.15 -5.52 -4.40
N LYS A 402 -20.77 -4.41 -3.75
CA LYS A 402 -21.67 -3.25 -3.58
C LYS A 402 -22.11 -2.67 -4.93
N ILE A 403 -21.19 -2.47 -5.87
CA ILE A 403 -21.53 -1.97 -7.22
C ILE A 403 -22.49 -2.94 -7.92
N ILE A 404 -22.25 -4.24 -7.83
CA ILE A 404 -23.11 -5.27 -8.45
C ILE A 404 -24.53 -5.21 -7.86
N ASN A 405 -24.66 -5.15 -6.56
CA ASN A 405 -25.94 -5.15 -5.87
C ASN A 405 -26.70 -3.83 -6.08
N ASP A 406 -26.05 -2.68 -5.86
CA ASP A 406 -26.69 -1.36 -6.00
C ASP A 406 -27.22 -1.10 -7.43
N ASN A 407 -26.63 -1.73 -8.44
CA ASN A 407 -26.99 -1.55 -9.84
C ASN A 407 -27.66 -2.78 -10.48
N ASN A 408 -28.00 -3.79 -9.66
CA ASN A 408 -28.67 -5.00 -10.12
C ASN A 408 -27.94 -5.70 -11.30
N LEU A 409 -26.58 -5.66 -11.29
CA LEU A 409 -25.77 -6.22 -12.38
C LEU A 409 -25.84 -7.76 -12.45
N ARG A 410 -26.32 -8.43 -11.41
CA ARG A 410 -26.58 -9.89 -11.40
C ARG A 410 -27.44 -10.35 -12.57
N LYS A 411 -28.38 -9.52 -13.01
CA LYS A 411 -29.21 -9.82 -14.18
C LYS A 411 -28.40 -10.09 -15.47
N LEU A 412 -27.19 -9.56 -15.56
CA LEU A 412 -26.30 -9.82 -16.68
C LEU A 412 -25.75 -11.26 -16.68
N ASP A 413 -25.71 -11.91 -15.52
CA ASP A 413 -25.24 -13.29 -15.35
C ASP A 413 -26.35 -14.32 -15.64
N GLU A 414 -27.62 -13.88 -15.67
CA GLU A 414 -28.81 -14.74 -15.87
C GLU A 414 -29.16 -14.93 -17.35
N VAL A 415 -28.41 -14.34 -18.27
CA VAL A 415 -28.69 -14.45 -19.70
C VAL A 415 -28.47 -15.91 -20.16
N SER A 416 -29.54 -16.55 -20.60
CA SER A 416 -29.56 -17.94 -21.11
C SER A 416 -28.54 -18.12 -22.26
N PHE A 417 -27.83 -19.21 -22.23
CA PHE A 417 -26.88 -19.64 -23.27
C PHE A 417 -27.64 -20.16 -24.51
#